data_209185d52b80c3792bd50b182639b39e
#
_entry.id   209185d52b80c3792bd50b182639b39e
#
_cell.length_a   1.000
_cell.length_b   1.000
_cell.length_c   1.000
_cell.angle_alpha   90.00
_cell.angle_beta   90.00
_cell.angle_gamma   90.00
#
_symmetry.space_group_name_H-M   'P 1'
#
loop_
_entity.id
_entity.type
_entity.pdbx_description
1 polymer ?
#
loop_
_entity_poly.entity_id
_entity_poly.type
_entity_poly.pdbx_seq_one_letter_code
_entity_poly.pdbx_strand_id
1 'polypeptide(L)'
;MKAVILYDSKTSSGSTEAVIDSIGLSLAESGFYVEKAKCTPFADYKFVKDFDLVVLGAPVYYFVVASQLLGALIHGNLKKNLRRKKVALFLLCGSSEPVATLLYLPQLKMHLMRNKILAEKIFGPAALSDGTVDSFVEEILLEYNKGPKSRALSAKWTEEAKEWFDSMPAFMQGKFKTMAEEYAEEMGYTAITLEVLEEERDNLGGT
;
A
#
# COMPACT_ATOMS: atom_id res chain seq x y z
N MET A 1 -1.51 -15.07 8.37
CA MET A 1 -1.42 -13.80 7.64
C MET A 1 -2.51 -12.87 8.14
N LYS A 2 -2.24 -11.58 8.26
CA LYS A 2 -3.22 -10.59 8.73
C LYS A 2 -3.43 -9.50 7.69
N ALA A 3 -4.68 -9.19 7.38
CA ALA A 3 -5.05 -8.11 6.46
C ALA A 3 -5.96 -7.10 7.15
N VAL A 4 -5.80 -5.84 6.84
CA VAL A 4 -6.73 -4.80 7.23
C VAL A 4 -7.26 -4.07 6.00
N ILE A 5 -8.57 -3.86 5.96
CA ILE A 5 -9.24 -3.04 4.94
C ILE A 5 -9.53 -1.68 5.56
N LEU A 6 -8.81 -0.67 5.12
CA LEU A 6 -9.01 0.73 5.50
C LEU A 6 -9.84 1.42 4.44
N TYR A 7 -10.95 1.99 4.81
CA TYR A 7 -11.89 2.49 3.82
C TYR A 7 -12.59 3.78 4.23
N ASP A 8 -13.08 4.49 3.23
CA ASP A 8 -14.02 5.58 3.40
C ASP A 8 -15.40 5.15 2.89
N SER A 9 -16.43 5.43 3.66
CA SER A 9 -17.82 5.19 3.28
C SER A 9 -18.74 6.13 4.04
N LYS A 10 -19.60 6.84 3.31
CA LYS A 10 -20.58 7.75 3.91
C LYS A 10 -21.78 7.03 4.54
N THR A 11 -22.07 5.83 4.08
CA THR A 11 -23.22 5.03 4.53
C THR A 11 -22.75 3.71 5.08
N SER A 12 -23.46 3.17 6.07
CA SER A 12 -23.15 1.88 6.70
C SER A 12 -23.79 0.67 5.98
N SER A 13 -24.46 0.87 4.86
CA SER A 13 -25.19 -0.16 4.11
C SER A 13 -25.20 0.07 2.60
N GLY A 14 -24.20 0.79 2.07
CA GLY A 14 -24.11 1.11 0.64
C GLY A 14 -23.28 0.11 -0.16
N SER A 15 -23.20 0.32 -1.48
CA SER A 15 -22.41 -0.50 -2.40
C SER A 15 -20.94 -0.60 -1.99
N THR A 16 -20.39 0.44 -1.37
CA THR A 16 -19.01 0.44 -0.86
C THR A 16 -18.82 -0.61 0.24
N GLU A 17 -19.72 -0.66 1.22
CA GLU A 17 -19.66 -1.64 2.31
C GLU A 17 -19.79 -3.07 1.76
N ALA A 18 -20.72 -3.29 0.82
CA ALA A 18 -20.92 -4.61 0.22
C ALA A 18 -19.66 -5.11 -0.53
N VAL A 19 -18.99 -4.23 -1.27
CA VAL A 19 -17.70 -4.56 -1.92
C VAL A 19 -16.63 -4.87 -0.88
N ILE A 20 -16.53 -4.08 0.19
CA ILE A 20 -15.58 -4.31 1.28
C ILE A 20 -15.85 -5.64 1.98
N ASP A 21 -17.11 -5.97 2.21
CA ASP A 21 -17.51 -7.24 2.83
C ASP A 21 -17.15 -8.43 1.94
N SER A 22 -17.37 -8.32 0.63
CA SER A 22 -16.99 -9.34 -0.35
C SER A 22 -15.47 -9.53 -0.40
N ILE A 23 -14.68 -8.45 -0.49
CA ILE A 23 -13.21 -8.53 -0.45
C ILE A 23 -12.75 -9.18 0.87
N GLY A 24 -13.33 -8.76 1.99
CA GLY A 24 -13.00 -9.29 3.30
C GLY A 24 -13.27 -10.79 3.42
N LEU A 25 -14.41 -11.25 2.89
CA LEU A 25 -14.79 -12.66 2.87
C LEU A 25 -13.82 -13.48 2.01
N SER A 26 -13.55 -13.07 0.77
CA SER A 26 -12.65 -13.77 -0.14
C SER A 26 -11.21 -13.84 0.39
N LEU A 27 -10.72 -12.78 1.07
CA LEU A 27 -9.43 -12.83 1.77
C LEU A 27 -9.45 -13.79 2.96
N ALA A 28 -10.54 -13.83 3.73
CA ALA A 28 -10.67 -14.73 4.88
C ALA A 28 -10.72 -16.21 4.42
N GLU A 29 -11.44 -16.52 3.36
CA GLU A 29 -11.47 -17.85 2.73
C GLU A 29 -10.08 -18.27 2.22
N SER A 30 -9.24 -17.29 1.86
CA SER A 30 -7.84 -17.51 1.46
C SER A 30 -6.87 -17.59 2.64
N GLY A 31 -7.37 -17.65 3.88
CA GLY A 31 -6.57 -17.87 5.09
C GLY A 31 -6.01 -16.61 5.77
N PHE A 32 -6.51 -15.43 5.41
CA PHE A 32 -6.19 -14.20 6.13
C PHE A 32 -7.13 -14.00 7.33
N TYR A 33 -6.57 -13.52 8.43
CA TYR A 33 -7.34 -12.84 9.45
C TYR A 33 -7.62 -11.42 8.97
N VAL A 34 -8.87 -11.01 8.84
CA VAL A 34 -9.26 -9.75 8.21
C VAL A 34 -9.95 -8.83 9.20
N GLU A 35 -9.45 -7.61 9.33
CA GLU A 35 -10.13 -6.52 10.03
C GLU A 35 -10.56 -5.42 9.05
N LYS A 36 -11.60 -4.69 9.41
CA LYS A 36 -12.11 -3.55 8.65
C LYS A 36 -12.17 -2.32 9.54
N ALA A 37 -11.67 -1.18 9.05
CA ALA A 37 -11.71 0.07 9.77
C ALA A 37 -12.01 1.24 8.85
N LYS A 38 -12.94 2.11 9.26
CA LYS A 38 -13.20 3.37 8.56
C LYS A 38 -12.08 4.36 8.78
N CYS A 39 -11.67 5.03 7.71
CA CYS A 39 -10.69 6.08 7.79
C CYS A 39 -11.28 7.35 8.38
N THR A 40 -10.48 8.00 9.23
CA THR A 40 -10.70 9.38 9.67
C THR A 40 -9.36 10.11 9.66
N PRO A 41 -9.30 11.40 9.30
CA PRO A 41 -8.04 12.11 9.05
C PRO A 41 -7.07 12.11 10.23
N PHE A 42 -7.58 12.08 11.45
CA PHE A 42 -6.78 12.24 12.67
C PHE A 42 -6.76 11.00 13.57
N ALA A 43 -7.19 9.85 13.07
CA ALA A 43 -7.06 8.59 13.83
C ALA A 43 -5.60 8.17 14.01
N ASP A 44 -5.34 7.40 15.05
CA ASP A 44 -4.03 6.75 15.23
C ASP A 44 -4.01 5.40 14.48
N TYR A 45 -3.20 5.34 13.43
CA TYR A 45 -3.03 4.16 12.58
C TYR A 45 -1.85 3.26 12.98
N LYS A 46 -1.34 3.37 14.21
CA LYS A 46 -0.24 2.52 14.67
C LYS A 46 -0.56 1.03 14.58
N PHE A 47 -1.83 0.65 14.75
CA PHE A 47 -2.29 -0.73 14.64
C PHE A 47 -2.02 -1.36 13.26
N VAL A 48 -1.91 -0.56 12.21
CA VAL A 48 -1.58 -1.03 10.84
C VAL A 48 -0.25 -1.80 10.81
N LYS A 49 0.66 -1.52 11.75
CA LYS A 49 1.94 -2.23 11.87
C LYS A 49 1.77 -3.73 12.12
N ASP A 50 0.66 -4.16 12.71
CA ASP A 50 0.38 -5.56 13.08
C ASP A 50 -0.19 -6.38 11.90
N PHE A 51 -0.37 -5.76 10.74
CA PHE A 51 -0.93 -6.37 9.54
C PHE A 51 0.13 -6.53 8.45
N ASP A 52 0.01 -7.62 7.68
CA ASP A 52 0.91 -7.96 6.57
C ASP A 52 0.45 -7.32 5.25
N LEU A 53 -0.87 -7.18 5.10
CA LEU A 53 -1.54 -6.63 3.92
C LEU A 53 -2.48 -5.50 4.34
N VAL A 54 -2.43 -4.40 3.62
CA VAL A 54 -3.36 -3.27 3.80
C VAL A 54 -4.11 -3.03 2.49
N VAL A 55 -5.42 -3.16 2.54
CA VAL A 55 -6.29 -2.83 1.41
C VAL A 55 -6.88 -1.45 1.66
N LEU A 56 -6.65 -0.52 0.74
CA LEU A 56 -7.19 0.84 0.81
C LEU A 56 -8.34 0.99 -0.19
N GLY A 57 -9.49 1.40 0.29
CA GLY A 57 -10.69 1.53 -0.52
C GLY A 57 -11.48 2.80 -0.28
N ALA A 58 -11.93 3.45 -1.36
CA ALA A 58 -12.75 4.64 -1.26
C ALA A 58 -13.69 4.82 -2.46
N PRO A 59 -14.88 5.39 -2.26
CA PRO A 59 -15.68 5.87 -3.36
C PRO A 59 -15.12 7.18 -3.92
N VAL A 60 -15.44 7.47 -5.17
CA VAL A 60 -15.14 8.74 -5.82
C VAL A 60 -16.39 9.59 -5.83
N TYR A 61 -16.30 10.81 -5.33
CA TYR A 61 -17.37 11.81 -5.35
C TYR A 61 -16.87 13.10 -5.99
N TYR A 62 -17.64 13.64 -6.94
CA TYR A 62 -17.33 14.94 -7.56
C TYR A 62 -15.87 15.06 -8.03
N PHE A 63 -15.37 14.03 -8.73
CA PHE A 63 -14.01 13.94 -9.28
C PHE A 63 -12.89 13.86 -8.24
N VAL A 64 -13.20 13.62 -6.98
CA VAL A 64 -12.22 13.47 -5.90
C VAL A 64 -12.44 12.16 -5.17
N VAL A 65 -11.35 11.47 -4.85
CA VAL A 65 -11.38 10.32 -3.93
C VAL A 65 -11.90 10.79 -2.58
N ALA A 66 -12.75 10.00 -1.96
CA ALA A 66 -13.41 10.38 -0.71
C ALA A 66 -12.42 10.88 0.35
N SER A 67 -12.79 12.00 0.98
CA SER A 67 -11.88 12.87 1.73
C SER A 67 -11.30 12.27 3.01
N GLN A 68 -11.97 11.28 3.61
CA GLN A 68 -11.49 10.72 4.88
C GLN A 68 -10.21 9.88 4.68
N LEU A 69 -10.17 9.05 3.63
CA LEU A 69 -8.98 8.27 3.30
C LEU A 69 -7.82 9.18 2.89
N LEU A 70 -8.07 10.15 2.00
CA LEU A 70 -7.05 11.13 1.62
C LEU A 70 -6.56 11.94 2.81
N GLY A 71 -7.49 12.39 3.68
CA GLY A 71 -7.15 13.09 4.91
C GLY A 71 -6.27 12.28 5.85
N ALA A 72 -6.54 10.97 6.00
CA ALA A 72 -5.72 10.07 6.79
C ALA A 72 -4.29 9.92 6.24
N LEU A 73 -4.13 9.93 4.91
CA LEU A 73 -2.82 9.87 4.26
C LEU A 73 -2.05 11.19 4.31
N ILE A 74 -2.75 12.34 4.25
CA ILE A 74 -2.15 13.67 4.17
C ILE A 74 -1.89 14.26 5.57
N HIS A 75 -2.90 14.23 6.42
CA HIS A 75 -2.89 14.91 7.73
C HIS A 75 -2.68 13.94 8.90
N GLY A 76 -3.01 12.67 8.70
CA GLY A 76 -2.85 11.63 9.71
C GLY A 76 -1.47 10.97 9.66
N ASN A 77 -1.32 9.96 10.52
CA ASN A 77 -0.11 9.15 10.56
C ASN A 77 -0.20 7.87 9.71
N LEU A 78 -1.26 7.71 8.88
CA LEU A 78 -1.47 6.51 8.08
C LEU A 78 -0.30 6.27 7.12
N LYS A 79 0.12 7.28 6.35
CA LYS A 79 1.25 7.19 5.41
C LYS A 79 2.53 6.68 6.10
N LYS A 80 2.81 7.14 7.32
CA LYS A 80 3.97 6.70 8.10
C LYS A 80 3.85 5.22 8.50
N ASN A 81 2.66 4.76 8.88
CA ASN A 81 2.43 3.39 9.34
C ASN A 81 2.22 2.38 8.19
N LEU A 82 2.02 2.86 6.97
CA LEU A 82 1.99 2.03 5.76
C LEU A 82 3.39 1.63 5.26
N ARG A 83 4.44 2.27 5.73
CA ARG A 83 5.80 1.96 5.29
C ARG A 83 6.08 0.46 5.43
N ARG A 84 6.69 -0.13 4.40
CA ARG A 84 7.00 -1.58 4.31
C ARG A 84 5.78 -2.50 4.28
N LYS A 85 4.57 -1.97 4.10
CA LYS A 85 3.38 -2.79 3.97
C LYS A 85 3.09 -3.08 2.50
N LYS A 86 2.63 -4.30 2.25
CA LYS A 86 2.00 -4.67 0.99
C LYS A 86 0.65 -3.98 0.93
N VAL A 87 0.38 -3.25 -0.13
CA VAL A 87 -0.83 -2.44 -0.27
C VAL A 87 -1.60 -2.87 -1.51
N ALA A 88 -2.91 -2.97 -1.41
CA ALA A 88 -3.81 -3.06 -2.55
C ALA A 88 -4.76 -1.86 -2.53
N LEU A 89 -5.15 -1.39 -3.70
CA LEU A 89 -5.98 -0.21 -3.86
C LEU A 89 -7.25 -0.53 -4.62
N PHE A 90 -8.39 -0.02 -4.15
CA PHE A 90 -9.58 0.01 -4.98
C PHE A 90 -10.34 1.32 -4.85
N LEU A 91 -11.01 1.70 -5.92
CA LEU A 91 -11.93 2.82 -5.93
C LEU A 91 -13.29 2.36 -6.47
N LEU A 92 -14.35 2.88 -5.88
CA LEU A 92 -15.72 2.71 -6.42
C LEU A 92 -16.08 3.96 -7.18
N CYS A 93 -16.35 3.79 -8.47
CA CYS A 93 -16.63 4.91 -9.37
C CYS A 93 -17.68 4.54 -10.41
N GLY A 94 -18.59 5.46 -10.69
CA GLY A 94 -19.54 5.34 -11.80
C GLY A 94 -18.99 5.78 -13.16
N SER A 95 -17.75 6.33 -13.21
CA SER A 95 -17.08 6.71 -14.44
C SER A 95 -16.47 5.49 -15.14
N SER A 96 -16.19 5.61 -16.45
CA SER A 96 -15.48 4.55 -17.17
C SER A 96 -14.11 4.28 -16.57
N GLU A 97 -13.69 3.02 -16.57
CA GLU A 97 -12.43 2.55 -15.97
C GLU A 97 -11.19 3.35 -16.44
N PRO A 98 -11.01 3.66 -17.76
CA PRO A 98 -9.86 4.44 -18.21
C PRO A 98 -9.80 5.85 -17.60
N VAL A 99 -10.95 6.52 -17.50
CA VAL A 99 -11.03 7.86 -16.90
C VAL A 99 -10.70 7.78 -15.40
N ALA A 100 -11.29 6.81 -14.71
CA ALA A 100 -11.06 6.64 -13.29
C ALA A 100 -9.59 6.28 -12.96
N THR A 101 -8.96 5.45 -13.77
CA THR A 101 -7.55 5.08 -13.63
C THR A 101 -6.62 6.27 -13.85
N LEU A 102 -6.91 7.11 -14.83
CA LEU A 102 -6.06 8.27 -15.15
C LEU A 102 -6.22 9.42 -14.15
N LEU A 103 -7.43 9.67 -13.64
CA LEU A 103 -7.72 10.86 -12.84
C LEU A 103 -7.74 10.59 -11.32
N TYR A 104 -8.19 9.42 -10.89
CA TYR A 104 -8.46 9.20 -9.46
C TYR A 104 -7.44 8.33 -8.76
N LEU A 105 -6.94 7.26 -9.39
CA LEU A 105 -5.88 6.45 -8.81
C LEU A 105 -4.61 7.25 -8.48
N PRO A 106 -4.14 8.19 -9.32
CA PRO A 106 -2.98 9.01 -8.99
C PRO A 106 -3.12 9.81 -7.71
N GLN A 107 -4.35 10.21 -7.33
CA GLN A 107 -4.62 10.94 -6.08
C GLN A 107 -4.22 10.13 -4.84
N LEU A 108 -4.35 8.80 -4.88
CA LEU A 108 -3.88 7.92 -3.81
C LEU A 108 -2.41 7.51 -4.01
N LYS A 109 -2.04 7.13 -5.23
CA LYS A 109 -0.71 6.58 -5.54
C LYS A 109 0.42 7.55 -5.22
N MET A 110 0.22 8.87 -5.39
CA MET A 110 1.22 9.86 -5.02
C MET A 110 1.59 9.84 -3.52
N HIS A 111 0.70 9.36 -2.67
CA HIS A 111 0.98 9.19 -1.24
C HIS A 111 1.59 7.83 -0.88
N LEU A 112 1.56 6.88 -1.84
CA LEU A 112 1.97 5.49 -1.68
C LEU A 112 3.17 5.11 -2.55
N MET A 113 3.90 6.11 -3.08
CA MET A 113 5.06 5.91 -3.97
C MET A 113 6.15 5.00 -3.36
N ARG A 114 6.15 4.85 -2.05
CA ARG A 114 7.11 4.06 -1.28
C ARG A 114 6.54 2.71 -0.81
N ASN A 115 5.38 2.31 -1.32
CA ASN A 115 4.75 1.04 -0.99
C ASN A 115 4.75 0.11 -2.21
N LYS A 116 4.90 -1.19 -1.96
CA LYS A 116 4.61 -2.20 -2.98
C LYS A 116 3.10 -2.31 -3.15
N ILE A 117 2.59 -1.82 -4.27
CA ILE A 117 1.18 -1.98 -4.63
C ILE A 117 1.04 -3.34 -5.32
N LEU A 118 0.24 -4.22 -4.73
CA LEU A 118 0.02 -5.58 -5.23
C LEU A 118 -1.01 -5.62 -6.34
N ALA A 119 -2.11 -4.87 -6.17
CA ALA A 119 -3.21 -4.80 -7.12
C ALA A 119 -3.90 -3.44 -7.04
N GLU A 120 -4.45 -2.99 -8.16
CA GLU A 120 -5.23 -1.76 -8.29
C GLU A 120 -6.51 -2.04 -9.08
N LYS A 121 -7.67 -1.62 -8.56
CA LYS A 121 -8.93 -1.85 -9.25
C LYS A 121 -9.90 -0.69 -9.12
N ILE A 122 -10.61 -0.43 -10.21
CA ILE A 122 -11.78 0.45 -10.21
C ILE A 122 -13.02 -0.43 -10.27
N PHE A 123 -13.86 -0.33 -9.25
CA PHE A 123 -15.12 -1.03 -9.17
C PHE A 123 -16.26 -0.17 -9.70
N GLY A 124 -16.94 -0.66 -10.70
CA GLY A 124 -18.19 -0.11 -11.20
C GLY A 124 -19.41 -0.57 -10.39
N PRO A 125 -20.60 -0.15 -10.80
CA PRO A 125 -21.85 -0.54 -10.11
C PRO A 125 -22.14 -2.05 -10.12
N ALA A 126 -21.60 -2.80 -11.10
CA ALA A 126 -21.82 -4.23 -11.25
C ALA A 126 -20.75 -5.12 -10.56
N ALA A 127 -19.78 -4.53 -9.86
CA ALA A 127 -18.60 -5.23 -9.34
C ALA A 127 -18.90 -6.47 -8.47
N LEU A 128 -20.04 -6.48 -7.78
CA LEU A 128 -20.46 -7.62 -6.94
C LEU A 128 -21.04 -8.80 -7.76
N SER A 129 -21.43 -8.57 -8.99
CA SER A 129 -22.11 -9.58 -9.82
C SER A 129 -21.31 -10.01 -11.06
N ASP A 130 -20.25 -9.31 -11.41
CA ASP A 130 -19.46 -9.53 -12.62
C ASP A 130 -18.12 -10.27 -12.38
N GLY A 131 -17.86 -10.72 -11.12
CA GLY A 131 -16.62 -11.40 -10.75
C GLY A 131 -15.39 -10.49 -10.60
N THR A 132 -15.57 -9.18 -10.71
CA THR A 132 -14.44 -8.22 -10.63
C THR A 132 -13.80 -8.21 -9.25
N VAL A 133 -14.59 -8.42 -8.18
CA VAL A 133 -14.07 -8.49 -6.80
C VAL A 133 -13.19 -9.73 -6.63
N ASP A 134 -13.62 -10.87 -7.12
CA ASP A 134 -12.87 -12.13 -7.03
C ASP A 134 -11.55 -12.02 -7.79
N SER A 135 -11.58 -11.49 -9.01
CA SER A 135 -10.37 -11.25 -9.82
C SER A 135 -9.38 -10.30 -9.12
N PHE A 136 -9.87 -9.28 -8.42
CA PHE A 136 -9.02 -8.37 -7.65
C PHE A 136 -8.35 -9.08 -6.46
N VAL A 137 -9.09 -9.92 -5.74
CA VAL A 137 -8.53 -10.70 -4.62
C VAL A 137 -7.54 -11.75 -5.14
N GLU A 138 -7.83 -12.42 -6.24
CA GLU A 138 -6.89 -13.35 -6.88
C GLU A 138 -5.58 -12.66 -7.27
N GLU A 139 -5.64 -11.46 -7.82
CA GLU A 139 -4.45 -10.66 -8.15
C GLU A 139 -3.64 -10.32 -6.90
N ILE A 140 -4.32 -9.89 -5.81
CA ILE A 140 -3.67 -9.63 -4.52
C ILE A 140 -2.94 -10.89 -4.05
N LEU A 141 -3.59 -12.04 -4.04
CA LEU A 141 -3.03 -13.30 -3.56
C LEU A 141 -1.84 -13.75 -4.40
N LEU A 142 -1.96 -13.62 -5.72
CA LEU A 142 -0.89 -13.96 -6.65
C LEU A 142 0.36 -13.11 -6.38
N GLU A 143 0.19 -11.78 -6.27
CA GLU A 143 1.31 -10.86 -6.03
C GLU A 143 1.83 -10.94 -4.58
N TYR A 144 0.96 -11.25 -3.63
CA TYR A 144 1.33 -11.46 -2.22
C TYR A 144 2.23 -12.67 -2.05
N ASN A 145 1.89 -13.79 -2.73
CA ASN A 145 2.61 -15.06 -2.68
C ASN A 145 3.84 -15.11 -3.58
N LYS A 146 3.96 -14.20 -4.55
CA LYS A 146 5.23 -13.99 -5.22
C LYS A 146 6.19 -13.50 -4.14
N GLY A 147 7.02 -14.40 -3.64
CA GLY A 147 8.15 -14.04 -2.78
C GLY A 147 8.93 -12.87 -3.38
N PRO A 148 9.84 -12.23 -2.66
CA PRO A 148 10.69 -11.23 -3.25
C PRO A 148 11.16 -11.82 -4.59
N LYS A 149 10.83 -11.14 -5.70
CA LYS A 149 11.30 -11.60 -7.01
C LYS A 149 12.79 -11.68 -6.82
N SER A 150 13.33 -12.91 -6.87
CA SER A 150 14.77 -13.09 -7.00
C SER A 150 15.15 -12.57 -8.40
N ARG A 151 15.01 -11.27 -8.58
CA ARG A 151 15.73 -10.54 -9.58
C ARG A 151 17.10 -10.37 -8.98
N ALA A 152 18.02 -11.17 -9.45
CA ALA A 152 19.44 -10.89 -9.39
C ALA A 152 19.75 -9.59 -10.19
N LEU A 153 19.16 -8.51 -9.78
CA LEU A 153 19.51 -7.14 -10.07
C LEU A 153 19.70 -6.54 -8.68
N SER A 154 20.95 -6.64 -8.19
CA SER A 154 21.38 -5.79 -7.10
C SER A 154 20.92 -4.37 -7.43
N ALA A 155 20.04 -3.81 -6.61
CA ALA A 155 19.61 -2.44 -6.79
C ALA A 155 20.87 -1.59 -6.93
N LYS A 156 20.96 -0.81 -8.02
CA LYS A 156 22.17 -0.01 -8.26
C LYS A 156 22.18 1.15 -7.28
N TRP A 157 23.24 1.26 -6.54
CA TRP A 157 23.48 2.43 -5.69
C TRP A 157 23.74 3.66 -6.57
N THR A 158 23.01 4.74 -6.31
CA THR A 158 23.35 6.04 -6.92
C THR A 158 24.66 6.56 -6.36
N GLU A 159 25.33 7.44 -7.10
CA GLU A 159 26.62 7.99 -6.62
C GLU A 159 26.44 8.75 -5.30
N GLU A 160 25.37 9.53 -5.15
CA GLU A 160 25.03 10.24 -3.91
C GLU A 160 24.80 9.27 -2.72
N ALA A 161 24.12 8.17 -2.96
CA ALA A 161 23.91 7.14 -1.94
C ALA A 161 25.22 6.43 -1.54
N LYS A 162 26.15 6.23 -2.50
CA LYS A 162 27.48 5.67 -2.21
C LYS A 162 28.33 6.63 -1.40
N GLU A 163 28.41 7.91 -1.79
CA GLU A 163 29.13 8.93 -1.05
C GLU A 163 28.65 9.03 0.39
N TRP A 164 27.34 9.04 0.58
CA TRP A 164 26.76 9.04 1.92
C TRP A 164 27.10 7.77 2.70
N PHE A 165 27.01 6.59 2.07
CA PHE A 165 27.36 5.32 2.68
C PHE A 165 28.83 5.25 3.07
N ASP A 166 29.73 5.73 2.20
CA ASP A 166 31.18 5.75 2.45
C ASP A 166 31.57 6.71 3.58
N SER A 167 30.74 7.72 3.85
CA SER A 167 30.90 8.60 5.01
C SER A 167 30.59 7.95 6.35
N MET A 168 29.94 6.78 6.37
CA MET A 168 29.61 6.06 7.60
C MET A 168 30.81 5.36 8.20
N PRO A 169 30.83 5.18 9.55
CA PRO A 169 31.84 4.36 10.20
C PRO A 169 31.88 2.93 9.66
N ALA A 170 33.05 2.40 9.39
CA ALA A 170 33.25 1.08 8.73
C ALA A 170 32.54 -0.08 9.45
N PHE A 171 32.41 -0.03 10.79
CA PHE A 171 31.70 -1.07 11.56
C PHE A 171 30.19 -1.12 11.31
N MET A 172 29.59 -0.03 10.81
CA MET A 172 28.17 0.06 10.48
C MET A 172 27.89 -0.31 9.01
N GLN A 173 28.86 -0.06 8.12
CA GLN A 173 28.66 -0.20 6.67
C GLN A 173 28.17 -1.58 6.26
N GLY A 174 28.76 -2.66 6.77
CA GLY A 174 28.41 -4.02 6.37
C GLY A 174 26.95 -4.36 6.68
N LYS A 175 26.50 -4.07 7.90
CA LYS A 175 25.12 -4.33 8.33
C LYS A 175 24.12 -3.44 7.61
N PHE A 176 24.46 -2.15 7.48
CA PHE A 176 23.59 -1.18 6.82
C PHE A 176 23.43 -1.47 5.33
N LYS A 177 24.49 -1.87 4.64
CA LYS A 177 24.43 -2.27 3.22
C LYS A 177 23.46 -3.41 3.01
N THR A 178 23.59 -4.48 3.79
CA THR A 178 22.68 -5.63 3.70
C THR A 178 21.24 -5.21 3.93
N MET A 179 20.98 -4.39 4.94
CA MET A 179 19.62 -3.93 5.26
C MET A 179 19.05 -3.02 4.17
N ALA A 180 19.84 -2.13 3.60
CA ALA A 180 19.40 -1.25 2.50
C ALA A 180 19.13 -2.03 1.21
N GLU A 181 19.95 -3.03 0.91
CA GLU A 181 19.75 -3.91 -0.25
C GLU A 181 18.52 -4.81 -0.08
N GLU A 182 18.33 -5.40 1.11
CA GLU A 182 17.12 -6.17 1.45
C GLU A 182 15.87 -5.30 1.39
N TYR A 183 15.94 -4.08 1.92
CA TYR A 183 14.83 -3.13 1.87
C TYR A 183 14.48 -2.73 0.44
N ALA A 184 15.48 -2.41 -0.38
CA ALA A 184 15.27 -2.07 -1.78
C ALA A 184 14.67 -3.25 -2.56
N GLU A 185 15.12 -4.47 -2.28
CA GLU A 185 14.58 -5.69 -2.88
C GLU A 185 13.14 -5.95 -2.44
N GLU A 186 12.85 -5.84 -1.14
CA GLU A 186 11.51 -6.03 -0.57
C GLU A 186 10.51 -5.02 -1.15
N MET A 187 10.93 -3.76 -1.32
CA MET A 187 10.11 -2.69 -1.87
C MET A 187 10.08 -2.67 -3.40
N GLY A 188 10.91 -3.49 -4.07
CA GLY A 188 11.00 -3.56 -5.53
C GLY A 188 11.67 -2.34 -6.16
N TYR A 189 12.51 -1.62 -5.42
CA TYR A 189 13.28 -0.51 -5.95
C TYR A 189 14.39 -1.01 -6.88
N THR A 190 14.57 -0.33 -8.01
CA THR A 190 15.62 -0.64 -8.98
C THR A 190 16.92 0.11 -8.69
N ALA A 191 16.87 1.10 -7.81
CA ALA A 191 18.00 1.90 -7.37
C ALA A 191 17.91 2.20 -5.87
N ILE A 192 19.05 2.22 -5.20
CA ILE A 192 19.21 2.69 -3.82
C ILE A 192 19.63 4.15 -3.90
N THR A 193 18.71 5.04 -3.56
CA THR A 193 18.92 6.48 -3.51
C THR A 193 19.17 6.93 -2.08
N LEU A 194 19.59 8.17 -1.90
CA LEU A 194 19.77 8.77 -0.57
C LEU A 194 18.46 8.72 0.24
N GLU A 195 17.32 8.96 -0.41
CA GLU A 195 16.01 8.88 0.23
C GLU A 195 15.69 7.47 0.77
N VAL A 196 16.06 6.42 0.04
CA VAL A 196 15.90 5.02 0.47
C VAL A 196 16.74 4.76 1.72
N LEU A 197 17.97 5.30 1.76
CA LEU A 197 18.86 5.16 2.90
C LEU A 197 18.38 5.95 4.13
N GLU A 198 17.85 7.15 3.93
CA GLU A 198 17.26 7.95 5.00
C GLU A 198 16.02 7.30 5.59
N GLU A 199 15.18 6.71 4.75
CA GLU A 199 14.03 5.93 5.22
C GLU A 199 14.45 4.76 6.10
N GLU A 200 15.47 4.01 5.68
CA GLU A 200 15.95 2.88 6.45
C GLU A 200 16.58 3.32 7.77
N ARG A 201 17.32 4.42 7.78
CA ARG A 201 17.86 5.01 9.01
C ARG A 201 16.75 5.42 9.98
N ASP A 202 15.72 6.09 9.51
CA ASP A 202 14.60 6.56 10.34
C ASP A 202 13.79 5.38 10.93
N ASN A 203 13.78 4.24 10.22
CA ASN A 203 13.19 3.01 10.74
C ASN A 203 14.03 2.36 11.86
N LEU A 204 15.34 2.54 11.84
CA LEU A 204 16.27 2.02 12.86
C LEU A 204 16.34 2.92 14.10
N GLY A 205 16.15 4.22 13.94
CA GLY A 205 16.27 5.23 15.00
C GLY A 205 14.96 5.65 15.68
N GLY A 206 13.84 5.09 15.27
CA GLY A 206 12.51 5.43 15.74
C GLY A 206 12.04 4.58 16.94
N THR A 207 12.74 4.66 18.06
CA THR A 207 12.21 4.30 19.39
C THR A 207 12.02 5.55 20.21
#